data_d535e768f849287289b294d2101d024a
#
_entry.id   d535e768f849287289b294d2101d024a
#
_cell.length_a   1.000
_cell.length_b   1.000
_cell.length_c   1.000
_cell.angle_alpha   90.00
_cell.angle_beta   90.00
_cell.angle_gamma   90.00
#
_symmetry.space_group_name_H-M   'P 1'
#
loop_
_entity.id
_entity.type
_entity.pdbx_description
1 polymer ?
#
loop_
_entity_poly.entity_id
_entity_poly.type
_entity_poly.pdbx_seq_one_letter_code
_entity_poly.pdbx_strand_id
1 'polypeptide(L)'
;MALLPGMLEYMSTEKGRQEYEAWKKENNITDDEPDEEDEGKGKLIDLILPVVVLVVTCTVGMMYVGGFFDAESGNFHNLIGSFGDTDAFVALPWGGIIALIFTIIYACLRKTTTFTEAMGCVKNGFFAMVPPIVILTLAVTLKNMTSLLGAREFIGGVMEGAAASLYSFLPAVIFVVGCLLAFATGTSWGTFGILIPIVTALFPADSQLLYIGISACLAGAVCGDHCSPISDTTIMSSAGAQCEHLTHVKTQIPYAATVAAISFVMFIVAGFVQNAVICLIIGAALVVGTLFVIKKRQQPAKA
;
A
#
# COMPACT_ATOMS: atom_id res chain seq x y z
N MET A 1 -0.61 -16.63 18.88
CA MET A 1 -1.54 -16.57 17.73
C MET A 1 -2.95 -17.10 18.02
N ALA A 2 -3.18 -17.82 19.12
CA ALA A 2 -4.51 -18.30 19.50
C ALA A 2 -5.39 -17.29 20.27
N LEU A 3 -4.87 -16.11 20.59
CA LEU A 3 -5.60 -15.08 21.37
C LEU A 3 -6.49 -14.16 20.49
N LEU A 4 -6.18 -14.00 19.21
CA LEU A 4 -6.91 -13.10 18.31
C LEU A 4 -8.36 -13.52 17.99
N PRO A 5 -8.67 -14.79 17.69
CA PRO A 5 -10.06 -15.19 17.42
C PRO A 5 -10.95 -15.05 18.65
N GLY A 6 -10.48 -15.44 19.82
CA GLY A 6 -11.22 -15.31 21.07
C GLY A 6 -11.46 -13.86 21.50
N MET A 7 -10.52 -12.96 21.20
CA MET A 7 -10.65 -11.53 21.50
C MET A 7 -11.65 -10.84 20.55
N LEU A 8 -11.66 -11.21 19.27
CA LEU A 8 -12.64 -10.73 18.29
C LEU A 8 -14.06 -11.24 18.60
N GLU A 9 -14.18 -12.50 19.00
CA GLU A 9 -15.45 -13.09 19.42
C GLU A 9 -15.97 -12.43 20.70
N TYR A 10 -15.08 -12.16 21.68
CA TYR A 10 -15.42 -11.45 22.90
C TYR A 10 -15.87 -10.00 22.63
N MET A 11 -15.15 -9.27 21.78
CA MET A 11 -15.51 -7.90 21.38
C MET A 11 -16.83 -7.83 20.60
N SER A 12 -17.28 -8.91 19.99
CA SER A 12 -18.58 -8.99 19.33
C SER A 12 -19.74 -9.20 20.30
N THR A 13 -19.46 -9.56 21.56
CA THR A 13 -20.48 -9.72 22.60
C THR A 13 -20.87 -8.38 23.20
N GLU A 14 -22.11 -8.26 23.67
CA GLU A 14 -22.62 -7.05 24.32
C GLU A 14 -21.78 -6.67 25.55
N LYS A 15 -21.31 -7.67 26.29
CA LYS A 15 -20.41 -7.49 27.43
C LYS A 15 -19.04 -6.96 27.02
N GLY A 16 -18.44 -7.49 25.96
CA GLY A 16 -17.16 -7.03 25.46
C GLY A 16 -17.21 -5.60 24.94
N ARG A 17 -18.32 -5.19 24.32
CA ARG A 17 -18.56 -3.78 23.93
C ARG A 17 -18.65 -2.87 25.16
N GLN A 18 -19.42 -3.25 26.17
CA GLN A 18 -19.55 -2.43 27.39
C GLN A 18 -18.22 -2.26 28.13
N GLU A 19 -17.40 -3.31 28.22
CA GLU A 19 -16.07 -3.23 28.82
C GLU A 19 -15.13 -2.38 28.00
N TYR A 20 -15.20 -2.45 26.66
CA TYR A 20 -14.40 -1.62 25.76
C TYR A 20 -14.79 -0.14 25.87
N GLU A 21 -16.06 0.18 25.92
CA GLU A 21 -16.55 1.56 26.14
C GLU A 21 -16.16 2.10 27.52
N ALA A 22 -16.20 1.26 28.54
CA ALA A 22 -15.74 1.63 29.88
C ALA A 22 -14.23 1.91 29.89
N TRP A 23 -13.45 1.06 29.22
CA TRP A 23 -12.00 1.23 29.07
C TRP A 23 -11.65 2.49 28.28
N LYS A 24 -12.37 2.81 27.19
CA LYS A 24 -12.21 4.07 26.44
C LYS A 24 -12.42 5.28 27.35
N LYS A 25 -13.50 5.27 28.12
CA LYS A 25 -13.83 6.34 29.06
C LYS A 25 -12.74 6.54 30.12
N GLU A 26 -12.21 5.45 30.66
CA GLU A 26 -11.16 5.47 31.69
C GLU A 26 -9.83 6.01 31.12
N ASN A 27 -9.53 5.76 29.84
CA ASN A 27 -8.31 6.18 29.18
C ASN A 27 -8.43 7.50 28.40
N ASN A 28 -9.55 8.22 28.53
CA ASN A 28 -9.86 9.45 27.78
C ASN A 28 -9.67 9.29 26.26
N ILE A 29 -9.95 8.09 25.72
CA ILE A 29 -9.98 7.86 24.29
C ILE A 29 -11.37 8.28 23.82
N THR A 30 -11.45 9.48 23.27
CA THR A 30 -12.62 9.89 22.49
C THR A 30 -12.50 9.22 21.13
N ASP A 31 -13.55 8.50 20.70
CA ASP A 31 -13.71 8.30 19.27
C ASP A 31 -13.83 9.72 18.70
N ASP A 32 -12.97 10.04 17.74
CA ASP A 32 -13.20 11.19 16.86
C ASP A 32 -14.45 10.84 16.01
N GLU A 33 -15.62 10.77 16.64
CA GLU A 33 -16.86 10.92 15.88
C GLU A 33 -16.77 12.33 15.29
N PRO A 34 -16.88 12.48 13.96
CA PRO A 34 -16.92 13.81 13.37
C PRO A 34 -18.04 14.58 14.07
N ASP A 35 -17.70 15.69 14.69
CA ASP A 35 -18.67 16.57 15.33
C ASP A 35 -19.80 16.81 14.33
N GLU A 36 -21.05 16.51 14.69
CA GLU A 36 -22.23 16.70 13.83
C GLU A 36 -22.34 18.16 13.29
N GLU A 37 -21.63 19.10 13.92
CA GLU A 37 -21.54 20.50 13.49
C GLU A 37 -20.70 20.74 12.23
N ASP A 38 -19.86 19.78 11.81
CA ASP A 38 -19.04 19.90 10.59
C ASP A 38 -19.70 19.27 9.35
N GLU A 39 -20.87 18.65 9.51
CA GLU A 39 -21.66 18.19 8.37
C GLU A 39 -22.10 19.36 7.51
N GLY A 40 -21.42 19.60 6.40
CA GLY A 40 -21.86 20.49 5.34
C GLY A 40 -20.91 21.60 4.89
N LYS A 41 -19.78 21.84 5.54
CA LYS A 41 -18.81 22.87 5.09
C LYS A 41 -17.91 22.40 3.95
N GLY A 42 -17.59 21.10 3.86
CA GLY A 42 -16.74 20.49 2.86
C GLY A 42 -17.49 20.19 1.55
N LYS A 43 -16.83 20.41 0.42
CA LYS A 43 -17.29 19.97 -0.91
C LYS A 43 -16.30 18.98 -1.50
N LEU A 44 -16.77 18.14 -2.41
CA LEU A 44 -15.91 17.18 -3.11
C LEU A 44 -14.65 17.82 -3.72
N ILE A 45 -14.75 19.07 -4.16
CA ILE A 45 -13.63 19.83 -4.71
C ILE A 45 -12.53 20.10 -3.67
N ASP A 46 -12.89 20.19 -2.39
CA ASP A 46 -11.94 20.47 -1.30
C ASP A 46 -11.03 19.26 -1.02
N LEU A 47 -11.47 18.06 -1.44
CA LEU A 47 -10.66 16.84 -1.43
C LEU A 47 -9.88 16.67 -2.75
N ILE A 48 -10.53 16.85 -3.88
CA ILE A 48 -9.92 16.56 -5.19
C ILE A 48 -8.82 17.56 -5.52
N LEU A 49 -9.05 18.87 -5.28
CA LEU A 49 -8.12 19.92 -5.70
C LEU A 49 -6.73 19.81 -5.05
N PRO A 50 -6.58 19.58 -3.74
CA PRO A 50 -5.27 19.32 -3.13
C PRO A 50 -4.53 18.13 -3.73
N VAL A 51 -5.24 17.04 -4.03
CA VAL A 51 -4.65 15.85 -4.66
C VAL A 51 -4.16 16.16 -6.07
N VAL A 52 -4.97 16.86 -6.86
CA VAL A 52 -4.57 17.27 -8.22
C VAL A 52 -3.34 18.19 -8.17
N VAL A 53 -3.33 19.16 -7.26
CA VAL A 53 -2.17 20.04 -7.09
C VAL A 53 -0.94 19.26 -6.68
N LEU A 54 -1.06 18.30 -5.76
CA LEU A 54 0.05 17.45 -5.35
C LEU A 54 0.62 16.66 -6.55
N VAL A 55 -0.23 16.01 -7.33
CA VAL A 55 0.19 15.25 -8.51
C VAL A 55 0.88 16.17 -9.53
N VAL A 56 0.30 17.32 -9.81
CA VAL A 56 0.87 18.28 -10.79
C VAL A 56 2.22 18.82 -10.30
N THR A 57 2.32 19.26 -9.05
CA THR A 57 3.57 19.84 -8.51
C THR A 57 4.68 18.81 -8.41
N CYS A 58 4.37 17.57 -8.02
CA CYS A 58 5.34 16.47 -8.01
C CYS A 58 5.79 16.12 -9.44
N THR A 59 4.85 16.04 -10.40
CA THR A 59 5.17 15.75 -11.81
C THR A 59 6.08 16.83 -12.40
N VAL A 60 5.73 18.10 -12.21
CA VAL A 60 6.54 19.23 -12.68
C VAL A 60 7.90 19.26 -11.98
N GLY A 61 7.95 18.98 -10.67
CA GLY A 61 9.18 18.86 -9.90
C GLY A 61 10.11 17.77 -10.45
N MET A 62 9.58 16.61 -10.78
CA MET A 62 10.35 15.51 -11.41
C MET A 62 10.88 15.92 -12.79
N MET A 63 10.07 16.59 -13.61
CA MET A 63 10.52 17.09 -14.90
C MET A 63 11.63 18.15 -14.75
N TYR A 64 11.51 19.04 -13.76
CA TYR A 64 12.49 20.08 -13.50
C TYR A 64 13.83 19.50 -13.06
N VAL A 65 13.82 18.60 -12.06
CA VAL A 65 15.04 17.95 -11.55
C VAL A 65 15.68 17.05 -12.58
N GLY A 66 14.88 16.39 -13.45
CA GLY A 66 15.35 15.54 -14.54
C GLY A 66 15.84 16.31 -15.78
N GLY A 67 15.88 17.65 -15.74
CA GLY A 67 16.47 18.46 -16.81
C GLY A 67 15.58 18.74 -18.02
N PHE A 68 14.24 18.55 -17.89
CA PHE A 68 13.31 18.80 -19.01
C PHE A 68 13.33 20.26 -19.50
N PHE A 69 13.50 21.21 -18.57
CA PHE A 69 13.50 22.65 -18.85
C PHE A 69 14.90 23.23 -19.05
N ASP A 70 15.95 22.43 -18.87
CA ASP A 70 17.33 22.86 -18.98
C ASP A 70 17.85 22.60 -20.41
N ALA A 71 18.16 23.67 -21.13
CA ALA A 71 18.63 23.61 -22.51
C ALA A 71 20.03 22.95 -22.65
N GLU A 72 20.83 22.91 -21.58
CA GLU A 72 22.12 22.26 -21.55
C GLU A 72 22.02 20.76 -21.19
N SER A 73 20.87 20.33 -20.71
CA SER A 73 20.59 18.93 -20.37
C SER A 73 20.36 18.07 -21.61
N GLY A 74 20.86 16.84 -21.59
CA GLY A 74 20.54 15.82 -22.60
C GLY A 74 19.05 15.43 -22.64
N ASN A 75 18.28 15.83 -21.63
CA ASN A 75 16.85 15.57 -21.49
C ASN A 75 15.97 16.77 -21.85
N PHE A 76 16.52 17.80 -22.45
CA PHE A 76 15.74 18.97 -22.85
C PHE A 76 14.56 18.59 -23.74
N HIS A 77 13.34 18.92 -23.31
CA HIS A 77 12.07 18.55 -23.96
C HIS A 77 11.87 17.03 -24.17
N ASN A 78 12.64 16.18 -23.49
CA ASN A 78 12.47 14.73 -23.50
C ASN A 78 11.81 14.28 -22.19
N LEU A 79 10.50 14.05 -22.23
CA LEU A 79 9.70 13.71 -21.05
C LEU A 79 10.12 12.37 -20.44
N ILE A 80 10.34 11.34 -21.26
CA ILE A 80 10.72 10.01 -20.79
C ILE A 80 12.13 10.05 -20.16
N GLY A 81 13.08 10.69 -20.83
CA GLY A 81 14.44 10.85 -20.30
C GLY A 81 14.45 11.62 -18.99
N SER A 82 13.72 12.73 -18.89
CA SER A 82 13.63 13.52 -17.66
C SER A 82 13.07 12.74 -16.48
N PHE A 83 12.04 11.90 -16.69
CA PHE A 83 11.54 11.03 -15.64
C PHE A 83 12.52 9.91 -15.27
N GLY A 84 13.26 9.38 -16.24
CA GLY A 84 14.27 8.33 -16.02
C GLY A 84 15.47 8.80 -15.20
N ASP A 85 15.92 10.03 -15.45
CA ASP A 85 17.13 10.62 -14.84
C ASP A 85 16.82 11.52 -13.64
N THR A 86 15.55 11.63 -13.23
CA THR A 86 15.16 12.46 -12.09
C THR A 86 15.61 11.87 -10.76
N ASP A 87 16.10 12.72 -9.85
CA ASP A 87 16.24 12.37 -8.45
C ASP A 87 14.91 12.61 -7.72
N ALA A 88 14.14 11.53 -7.54
CA ALA A 88 12.84 11.58 -6.87
C ALA A 88 12.96 12.02 -5.40
N PHE A 89 14.09 11.76 -4.71
CA PHE A 89 14.30 12.19 -3.33
C PHE A 89 14.45 13.71 -3.20
N VAL A 90 14.81 14.39 -4.28
CA VAL A 90 14.84 15.86 -4.36
C VAL A 90 13.50 16.39 -4.88
N ALA A 91 12.97 15.81 -5.97
CA ALA A 91 11.80 16.33 -6.66
C ALA A 91 10.51 16.24 -5.84
N LEU A 92 10.23 15.06 -5.24
CA LEU A 92 8.98 14.82 -4.52
C LEU A 92 8.80 15.66 -3.25
N PRO A 93 9.83 15.87 -2.39
CA PRO A 93 9.71 16.78 -1.26
C PRO A 93 9.35 18.20 -1.65
N TRP A 94 9.95 18.76 -2.72
CA TRP A 94 9.60 20.08 -3.21
C TRP A 94 8.15 20.15 -3.69
N GLY A 95 7.72 19.15 -4.49
CA GLY A 95 6.32 19.06 -4.93
C GLY A 95 5.34 18.97 -3.75
N GLY A 96 5.67 18.14 -2.75
CA GLY A 96 4.87 17.98 -1.54
C GLY A 96 4.77 19.26 -0.68
N ILE A 97 5.88 19.97 -0.49
CA ILE A 97 5.88 21.25 0.25
C ILE A 97 5.01 22.30 -0.46
N ILE A 98 5.13 22.43 -1.78
CA ILE A 98 4.32 23.37 -2.55
C ILE A 98 2.83 23.02 -2.43
N ALA A 99 2.49 21.74 -2.58
CA ALA A 99 1.12 21.27 -2.45
C ALA A 99 0.57 21.48 -1.04
N LEU A 100 1.37 21.27 0.00
CA LEU A 100 0.99 21.50 1.40
C LEU A 100 0.67 22.98 1.65
N ILE A 101 1.57 23.88 1.21
CA ILE A 101 1.36 25.34 1.34
C ILE A 101 0.09 25.75 0.61
N PHE A 102 -0.10 25.26 -0.63
CA PHE A 102 -1.32 25.52 -1.39
C PHE A 102 -2.57 25.04 -0.65
N THR A 103 -2.55 23.83 -0.12
CA THR A 103 -3.69 23.22 0.59
C THR A 103 -4.07 24.02 1.83
N ILE A 104 -3.09 24.44 2.63
CA ILE A 104 -3.33 25.29 3.82
C ILE A 104 -3.97 26.63 3.42
N ILE A 105 -3.39 27.30 2.42
CA ILE A 105 -3.92 28.59 1.94
C ILE A 105 -5.34 28.42 1.40
N TYR A 106 -5.56 27.39 0.57
CA TYR A 106 -6.86 27.07 -0.01
C TYR A 106 -7.92 26.80 1.06
N ALA A 107 -7.64 25.93 2.03
CA ALA A 107 -8.56 25.59 3.11
C ALA A 107 -8.92 26.80 3.98
N CYS A 108 -7.93 27.66 4.31
CA CYS A 108 -8.16 28.90 5.04
C CYS A 108 -9.00 29.92 4.25
N LEU A 109 -8.75 30.08 2.94
CA LEU A 109 -9.53 30.99 2.07
C LEU A 109 -10.98 30.51 1.90
N ARG A 110 -11.17 29.21 1.84
CA ARG A 110 -12.50 28.58 1.79
C ARG A 110 -13.22 28.61 3.15
N LYS A 111 -12.52 28.96 4.22
CA LYS A 111 -13.04 28.95 5.59
C LYS A 111 -13.54 27.55 6.03
N THR A 112 -12.96 26.49 5.46
CA THR A 112 -13.23 25.10 5.87
C THR A 112 -12.45 24.73 7.13
N THR A 113 -11.32 25.41 7.38
CA THR A 113 -10.51 25.24 8.60
C THR A 113 -9.81 26.57 8.95
N THR A 114 -9.37 26.70 10.18
CA THR A 114 -8.53 27.81 10.63
C THR A 114 -7.06 27.50 10.42
N PHE A 115 -6.22 28.51 10.36
CA PHE A 115 -4.76 28.30 10.24
C PHE A 115 -4.20 27.48 11.41
N THR A 116 -4.71 27.67 12.62
CA THR A 116 -4.28 26.92 13.81
C THR A 116 -4.63 25.44 13.71
N GLU A 117 -5.83 25.11 13.27
CA GLU A 117 -6.27 23.71 13.02
C GLU A 117 -5.44 23.08 11.90
N ALA A 118 -5.22 23.78 10.78
CA ALA A 118 -4.39 23.30 9.69
C ALA A 118 -2.97 22.97 10.15
N MET A 119 -2.36 23.82 10.99
CA MET A 119 -1.04 23.53 11.57
C MET A 119 -1.07 22.36 12.57
N GLY A 120 -2.18 22.16 13.26
CA GLY A 120 -2.43 20.94 14.05
C GLY A 120 -2.41 19.68 13.20
N CYS A 121 -3.09 19.71 12.05
CA CYS A 121 -3.09 18.59 11.08
C CYS A 121 -1.68 18.30 10.55
N VAL A 122 -0.86 19.33 10.27
CA VAL A 122 0.54 19.13 9.84
C VAL A 122 1.34 18.39 10.92
N LYS A 123 1.19 18.81 12.18
CA LYS A 123 1.83 18.15 13.32
C LYS A 123 1.41 16.69 13.44
N ASN A 124 0.12 16.40 13.35
CA ASN A 124 -0.43 15.05 13.44
C ASN A 124 0.05 14.18 12.27
N GLY A 125 0.07 14.72 11.06
CA GLY A 125 0.62 14.05 9.88
C GLY A 125 2.10 13.70 10.04
N PHE A 126 2.90 14.59 10.65
CA PHE A 126 4.30 14.31 10.95
C PHE A 126 4.43 13.14 11.94
N PHE A 127 3.66 13.12 13.03
CA PHE A 127 3.68 12.01 13.96
C PHE A 127 3.21 10.69 13.35
N ALA A 128 2.23 10.72 12.44
CA ALA A 128 1.79 9.54 11.70
C ALA A 128 2.89 8.94 10.80
N MET A 129 3.86 9.75 10.35
CA MET A 129 4.99 9.29 9.53
C MET A 129 6.16 8.72 10.35
N VAL A 130 6.21 8.95 11.66
CA VAL A 130 7.32 8.45 12.50
C VAL A 130 7.45 6.93 12.45
N PRO A 131 6.39 6.11 12.65
CA PRO A 131 6.50 4.65 12.56
C PRO A 131 7.00 4.16 11.19
N PRO A 132 6.46 4.60 10.04
CA PRO A 132 7.00 4.25 8.73
C PRO A 132 8.48 4.59 8.56
N ILE A 133 8.93 5.79 9.00
CA ILE A 133 10.34 6.20 8.91
C ILE A 133 11.24 5.28 9.73
N VAL A 134 10.84 4.96 10.96
CA VAL A 134 11.59 4.03 11.83
C VAL A 134 11.68 2.65 11.19
N ILE A 135 10.58 2.10 10.69
CA ILE A 135 10.55 0.79 10.03
C ILE A 135 11.49 0.79 8.82
N LEU A 136 11.40 1.79 7.95
CA LEU A 136 12.26 1.89 6.76
C LEU A 136 13.74 2.01 7.13
N THR A 137 14.07 2.80 8.17
CA THR A 137 15.45 2.94 8.66
C THR A 137 16.00 1.61 9.15
N LEU A 138 15.23 0.88 9.97
CA LEU A 138 15.61 -0.44 10.47
C LEU A 138 15.71 -1.48 9.35
N ALA A 139 14.80 -1.44 8.35
CA ALA A 139 14.82 -2.32 7.19
C ALA A 139 16.08 -2.11 6.33
N VAL A 140 16.48 -0.85 6.08
CA VAL A 140 17.72 -0.52 5.36
C VAL A 140 18.94 -0.98 6.15
N THR A 141 18.92 -0.81 7.47
CA THR A 141 19.99 -1.30 8.36
C THR A 141 20.11 -2.82 8.27
N LEU A 142 18.99 -3.54 8.37
CA LEU A 142 18.95 -5.00 8.24
C LEU A 142 19.46 -5.46 6.88
N LYS A 143 19.03 -4.81 5.78
CA LYS A 143 19.54 -5.06 4.42
C LYS A 143 21.06 -4.95 4.37
N ASN A 144 21.61 -3.86 4.88
CA ASN A 144 23.05 -3.62 4.86
C ASN A 144 23.81 -4.67 5.67
N MET A 145 23.34 -5.00 6.86
CA MET A 145 23.92 -6.05 7.69
C MET A 145 23.86 -7.43 7.02
N THR A 146 22.72 -7.77 6.43
CA THR A 146 22.52 -9.04 5.71
C THR A 146 23.45 -9.12 4.49
N SER A 147 23.65 -8.02 3.78
CA SER A 147 24.62 -7.94 2.67
C SER A 147 26.05 -8.13 3.14
N LEU A 148 26.44 -7.52 4.27
CA LEU A 148 27.77 -7.69 4.86
C LEU A 148 28.04 -9.13 5.35
N LEU A 149 27.00 -9.86 5.71
CA LEU A 149 27.08 -11.29 6.10
C LEU A 149 27.19 -12.22 4.88
N GLY A 150 27.26 -11.70 3.65
CA GLY A 150 27.37 -12.52 2.45
C GLY A 150 26.09 -13.30 2.10
N ALA A 151 24.92 -12.76 2.48
CA ALA A 151 23.66 -13.43 2.23
C ALA A 151 23.39 -13.67 0.73
N ARG A 152 23.84 -12.78 -0.13
CA ARG A 152 23.72 -12.95 -1.59
C ARG A 152 24.50 -14.14 -2.10
N GLU A 153 25.75 -14.27 -1.65
CA GLU A 153 26.65 -15.37 -2.03
C GLU A 153 26.13 -16.70 -1.43
N PHE A 154 25.66 -16.68 -0.19
CA PHE A 154 25.07 -17.87 0.45
C PHE A 154 23.81 -18.33 -0.29
N ILE A 155 22.88 -17.42 -0.59
CA ILE A 155 21.66 -17.71 -1.34
C ILE A 155 22.00 -18.17 -2.74
N GLY A 156 22.94 -17.51 -3.43
CA GLY A 156 23.44 -17.92 -4.76
C GLY A 156 23.93 -19.36 -4.73
N GLY A 157 24.78 -19.71 -3.77
CA GLY A 157 25.30 -21.08 -3.63
C GLY A 157 24.23 -22.15 -3.31
N VAL A 158 23.23 -21.81 -2.49
CA VAL A 158 22.09 -22.70 -2.22
C VAL A 158 21.25 -22.87 -3.49
N MET A 159 21.11 -21.83 -4.28
CA MET A 159 20.24 -21.84 -5.45
C MET A 159 20.93 -22.42 -6.68
N GLU A 160 22.26 -22.40 -6.81
CA GLU A 160 22.99 -23.14 -7.85
C GLU A 160 22.71 -24.65 -7.79
N GLY A 161 22.43 -25.18 -6.58
CA GLY A 161 22.01 -26.57 -6.37
C GLY A 161 20.52 -26.85 -6.57
N ALA A 162 19.69 -25.80 -6.67
CA ALA A 162 18.26 -25.94 -6.85
C ALA A 162 17.88 -26.03 -8.33
N ALA A 163 16.91 -26.90 -8.65
CA ALA A 163 16.41 -26.99 -10.02
C ALA A 163 15.86 -25.63 -10.48
N ALA A 164 16.12 -25.24 -11.72
CA ALA A 164 15.68 -23.95 -12.30
C ALA A 164 14.16 -23.71 -12.16
N SER A 165 13.39 -24.79 -12.08
CA SER A 165 11.94 -24.73 -11.83
C SER A 165 11.58 -24.16 -10.45
N LEU A 166 12.43 -24.27 -9.42
CA LEU A 166 12.18 -23.74 -8.10
C LEU A 166 12.24 -22.21 -8.10
N TYR A 167 13.12 -21.61 -8.91
CA TYR A 167 13.19 -20.17 -9.10
C TYR A 167 11.90 -19.58 -9.66
N SER A 168 11.27 -20.29 -10.59
CA SER A 168 10.02 -19.86 -11.21
C SER A 168 8.82 -19.83 -10.26
N PHE A 169 8.87 -20.59 -9.16
CA PHE A 169 7.84 -20.57 -8.12
C PHE A 169 8.05 -19.49 -7.07
N LEU A 170 9.27 -18.94 -6.94
CA LEU A 170 9.59 -17.95 -5.90
C LEU A 170 8.67 -16.71 -5.92
N PRO A 171 8.28 -16.13 -7.05
CA PRO A 171 7.36 -15.00 -7.05
C PRO A 171 6.02 -15.32 -6.36
N ALA A 172 5.47 -16.51 -6.57
CA ALA A 172 4.25 -16.92 -5.90
C ALA A 172 4.43 -17.08 -4.38
N VAL A 173 5.57 -17.61 -3.94
CA VAL A 173 5.92 -17.71 -2.51
C VAL A 173 6.08 -16.31 -1.91
N ILE A 174 6.79 -15.40 -2.58
CA ILE A 174 6.96 -14.00 -2.16
C ILE A 174 5.60 -13.30 -2.03
N PHE A 175 4.69 -13.52 -2.96
CA PHE A 175 3.34 -12.99 -2.90
C PHE A 175 2.61 -13.44 -1.63
N VAL A 176 2.61 -14.74 -1.32
CA VAL A 176 1.95 -15.28 -0.13
C VAL A 176 2.59 -14.75 1.16
N VAL A 177 3.92 -14.72 1.23
CA VAL A 177 4.65 -14.17 2.38
C VAL A 177 4.32 -12.69 2.56
N GLY A 178 4.26 -11.92 1.46
CA GLY A 178 3.85 -10.53 1.47
C GLY A 178 2.43 -10.34 2.01
N CYS A 179 1.46 -11.16 1.54
CA CYS A 179 0.09 -11.13 2.04
C CYS A 179 0.01 -11.39 3.55
N LEU A 180 0.68 -12.45 4.03
CA LEU A 180 0.63 -12.84 5.44
C LEU A 180 1.31 -11.80 6.34
N LEU A 181 2.46 -11.27 5.92
CA LEU A 181 3.19 -10.28 6.67
C LEU A 181 2.43 -8.95 6.75
N ALA A 182 1.90 -8.47 5.63
CA ALA A 182 1.13 -7.24 5.60
C ALA A 182 -0.20 -7.36 6.36
N PHE A 183 -0.87 -8.50 6.27
CA PHE A 183 -2.06 -8.79 7.08
C PHE A 183 -1.76 -8.74 8.59
N ALA A 184 -0.63 -9.33 9.01
CA ALA A 184 -0.23 -9.38 10.41
C ALA A 184 0.27 -8.04 10.95
N THR A 185 0.88 -7.20 10.10
CA THR A 185 1.45 -5.90 10.51
C THR A 185 0.49 -4.72 10.28
N GLY A 186 -0.52 -4.89 9.43
CA GLY A 186 -1.45 -3.83 9.04
C GLY A 186 -0.81 -2.72 8.22
N THR A 187 0.30 -3.00 7.52
CA THR A 187 0.98 -2.00 6.70
C THR A 187 1.65 -2.61 5.47
N SER A 188 1.32 -2.08 4.30
CA SER A 188 2.01 -2.41 3.04
C SER A 188 3.43 -1.83 3.01
N TRP A 189 3.63 -0.61 3.49
CA TRP A 189 4.93 0.07 3.50
C TRP A 189 5.98 -0.63 4.36
N GLY A 190 5.60 -1.05 5.56
CA GLY A 190 6.47 -1.84 6.43
C GLY A 190 6.87 -3.17 5.78
N THR A 191 5.92 -3.82 5.12
CA THR A 191 6.14 -5.07 4.39
C THR A 191 7.08 -4.87 3.19
N PHE A 192 6.93 -3.78 2.42
CA PHE A 192 7.87 -3.42 1.35
C PHE A 192 9.29 -3.23 1.88
N GLY A 193 9.42 -2.48 2.98
CA GLY A 193 10.71 -2.21 3.61
C GLY A 193 11.47 -3.48 3.99
N ILE A 194 10.76 -4.52 4.42
CA ILE A 194 11.34 -5.80 4.82
C ILE A 194 11.62 -6.70 3.61
N LEU A 195 10.62 -6.88 2.72
CA LEU A 195 10.70 -7.90 1.68
C LEU A 195 11.46 -7.47 0.43
N ILE A 196 11.41 -6.21 0.00
CA ILE A 196 12.11 -5.77 -1.22
C ILE A 196 13.63 -6.02 -1.11
N PRO A 197 14.31 -5.67 0.00
CA PRO A 197 15.73 -6.00 0.18
C PRO A 197 16.03 -7.51 0.04
N ILE A 198 15.14 -8.35 0.56
CA ILE A 198 15.28 -9.81 0.48
C ILE A 198 15.10 -10.26 -0.98
N VAL A 199 14.04 -9.80 -1.65
CA VAL A 199 13.76 -10.11 -3.06
C VAL A 199 14.91 -9.70 -3.98
N THR A 200 15.49 -8.50 -3.76
CA THR A 200 16.65 -8.04 -4.56
C THR A 200 17.94 -8.83 -4.30
N ALA A 201 18.03 -9.52 -3.17
CA ALA A 201 19.16 -10.42 -2.89
C ALA A 201 18.93 -11.83 -3.49
N LEU A 202 17.67 -12.26 -3.67
CA LEU A 202 17.31 -13.57 -4.20
C LEU A 202 17.55 -13.71 -5.72
N PHE A 203 17.33 -12.65 -6.48
CA PHE A 203 17.38 -12.70 -7.94
C PHE A 203 18.57 -11.92 -8.51
N PRO A 204 19.22 -12.40 -9.59
CA PRO A 204 20.21 -11.63 -10.33
C PRO A 204 19.63 -10.30 -10.83
N ALA A 205 20.43 -9.23 -10.83
CA ALA A 205 20.00 -7.89 -11.22
C ALA A 205 19.42 -7.80 -12.64
N ASP A 206 19.91 -8.63 -13.55
CA ASP A 206 19.52 -8.64 -14.97
C ASP A 206 18.38 -9.63 -15.26
N SER A 207 17.84 -10.27 -14.22
CA SER A 207 16.79 -11.28 -14.38
C SER A 207 15.39 -10.67 -14.48
N GLN A 208 14.59 -11.14 -15.43
CA GLN A 208 13.15 -10.82 -15.50
C GLN A 208 12.41 -11.26 -14.23
N LEU A 209 12.89 -12.32 -13.57
CA LEU A 209 12.33 -12.81 -12.31
C LEU A 209 12.49 -11.82 -11.16
N LEU A 210 13.51 -10.94 -11.19
CA LEU A 210 13.64 -9.86 -10.21
C LEU A 210 12.45 -8.90 -10.27
N TYR A 211 12.07 -8.46 -11.45
CA TYR A 211 10.91 -7.55 -11.62
C TYR A 211 9.60 -8.23 -11.22
N ILE A 212 9.46 -9.52 -11.58
CA ILE A 212 8.29 -10.31 -11.19
C ILE A 212 8.25 -10.53 -9.67
N GLY A 213 9.40 -10.79 -9.03
CA GLY A 213 9.53 -10.93 -7.58
C GLY A 213 9.20 -9.65 -6.83
N ILE A 214 9.68 -8.50 -7.30
CA ILE A 214 9.33 -7.18 -6.74
C ILE A 214 7.83 -6.93 -6.90
N SER A 215 7.28 -7.21 -8.09
CA SER A 215 5.83 -7.08 -8.34
C SER A 215 5.00 -7.97 -7.41
N ALA A 216 5.44 -9.21 -7.19
CA ALA A 216 4.79 -10.14 -6.27
C ALA A 216 4.83 -9.64 -4.81
N CYS A 217 5.97 -9.08 -4.39
CA CYS A 217 6.11 -8.45 -3.08
C CYS A 217 5.13 -7.29 -2.90
N LEU A 218 5.08 -6.37 -3.87
CA LEU A 218 4.18 -5.21 -3.83
C LEU A 218 2.71 -5.64 -3.82
N ALA A 219 2.33 -6.54 -4.72
CA ALA A 219 0.96 -7.04 -4.81
C ALA A 219 0.52 -7.80 -3.55
N GLY A 220 1.40 -8.65 -3.02
CA GLY A 220 1.14 -9.40 -1.79
C GLY A 220 0.97 -8.47 -0.59
N ALA A 221 1.86 -7.50 -0.43
CA ALA A 221 1.78 -6.56 0.68
C ALA A 221 0.52 -5.68 0.60
N VAL A 222 0.14 -5.19 -0.57
CA VAL A 222 -1.11 -4.42 -0.74
C VAL A 222 -2.32 -5.30 -0.46
N CYS A 223 -2.34 -6.55 -0.92
CA CYS A 223 -3.44 -7.47 -0.68
C CYS A 223 -3.62 -7.77 0.82
N GLY A 224 -2.52 -8.05 1.53
CA GLY A 224 -2.55 -8.32 2.97
C GLY A 224 -3.00 -7.12 3.78
N ASP A 225 -2.50 -5.94 3.45
CA ASP A 225 -2.88 -4.68 4.07
C ASP A 225 -4.38 -4.39 3.92
N HIS A 226 -4.92 -4.54 2.70
CA HIS A 226 -6.35 -4.37 2.44
C HIS A 226 -7.26 -5.31 3.23
N CYS A 227 -6.78 -6.51 3.57
CA CYS A 227 -7.53 -7.50 4.34
C CYS A 227 -7.38 -7.31 5.84
N SER A 228 -6.39 -6.55 6.29
CA SER A 228 -6.04 -6.43 7.71
C SER A 228 -7.02 -5.54 8.46
N PRO A 229 -7.58 -6.02 9.58
CA PRO A 229 -8.43 -5.20 10.43
C PRO A 229 -7.65 -4.12 11.22
N ILE A 230 -6.33 -4.22 11.27
CA ILE A 230 -5.47 -3.24 11.96
C ILE A 230 -4.79 -2.28 10.99
N SER A 231 -5.13 -2.36 9.69
CA SER A 231 -4.60 -1.46 8.68
C SER A 231 -5.18 -0.07 8.81
N ASP A 232 -4.31 0.95 8.81
CA ASP A 232 -4.70 2.35 8.78
C ASP A 232 -5.54 2.69 7.54
N THR A 233 -5.22 2.10 6.37
CA THR A 233 -6.00 2.30 5.14
C THR A 233 -7.42 1.74 5.27
N THR A 234 -7.60 0.58 5.90
CA THR A 234 -8.90 -0.04 6.12
C THR A 234 -9.72 0.73 7.17
N ILE A 235 -9.07 1.21 8.25
CA ILE A 235 -9.67 2.04 9.27
C ILE A 235 -10.15 3.36 8.66
N MET A 236 -9.29 4.06 7.93
CA MET A 236 -9.64 5.33 7.29
C MET A 236 -10.75 5.18 6.22
N SER A 237 -10.72 4.09 5.44
CA SER A 237 -11.75 3.81 4.43
C SER A 237 -13.11 3.58 5.07
N SER A 238 -13.17 2.81 6.15
CA SER A 238 -14.42 2.54 6.87
C SER A 238 -14.97 3.80 7.55
N ALA A 239 -14.10 4.61 8.17
CA ALA A 239 -14.48 5.88 8.77
C ALA A 239 -14.98 6.88 7.71
N GLY A 240 -14.26 7.03 6.60
CA GLY A 240 -14.67 7.90 5.49
C GLY A 240 -15.97 7.48 4.81
N ALA A 241 -16.28 6.18 4.79
CA ALA A 241 -17.54 5.64 4.30
C ALA A 241 -18.67 5.61 5.36
N GLN A 242 -18.39 6.05 6.58
CA GLN A 242 -19.32 6.01 7.73
C GLN A 242 -19.92 4.61 7.93
N CYS A 243 -19.12 3.57 7.81
CA CYS A 243 -19.55 2.20 8.03
C CYS A 243 -18.76 1.55 9.16
N GLU A 244 -19.40 0.60 9.84
CA GLU A 244 -18.74 -0.15 10.92
C GLU A 244 -17.49 -0.87 10.39
N HIS A 245 -16.35 -0.62 11.03
CA HIS A 245 -15.04 -1.09 10.60
C HIS A 245 -14.97 -2.62 10.43
N LEU A 246 -15.45 -3.38 11.41
CA LEU A 246 -15.44 -4.85 11.34
C LEU A 246 -16.36 -5.40 10.25
N THR A 247 -17.49 -4.74 10.01
CA THR A 247 -18.39 -5.08 8.90
C THR A 247 -17.72 -4.82 7.56
N HIS A 248 -17.00 -3.69 7.41
CA HIS A 248 -16.20 -3.41 6.22
C HIS A 248 -15.17 -4.51 5.97
N VAL A 249 -14.36 -4.86 6.96
CA VAL A 249 -13.37 -5.94 6.87
C VAL A 249 -14.01 -7.27 6.47
N LYS A 250 -15.08 -7.70 7.17
CA LYS A 250 -15.76 -8.98 6.89
C LYS A 250 -16.32 -9.06 5.47
N THR A 251 -16.84 -7.96 4.94
CA THR A 251 -17.42 -7.92 3.60
C THR A 251 -16.35 -7.82 2.50
N GLN A 252 -15.19 -7.24 2.80
CA GLN A 252 -14.08 -7.08 1.85
C GLN A 252 -13.28 -8.38 1.67
N ILE A 253 -13.05 -9.16 2.73
CA ILE A 253 -12.22 -10.37 2.70
C ILE A 253 -12.59 -11.36 1.58
N PRO A 254 -13.86 -11.72 1.33
CA PRO A 254 -14.21 -12.66 0.25
C PRO A 254 -13.78 -12.19 -1.13
N TYR A 255 -13.89 -10.89 -1.41
CA TYR A 255 -13.46 -10.30 -2.69
C TYR A 255 -11.94 -10.31 -2.81
N ALA A 256 -11.26 -9.85 -1.77
CA ALA A 256 -9.80 -9.82 -1.74
C ALA A 256 -9.22 -11.23 -1.82
N ALA A 257 -9.77 -12.22 -1.10
CA ALA A 257 -9.33 -13.62 -1.15
C ALA A 257 -9.52 -14.23 -2.56
N THR A 258 -10.62 -13.88 -3.25
CA THR A 258 -10.85 -14.32 -4.62
C THR A 258 -9.77 -13.79 -5.57
N VAL A 259 -9.46 -12.50 -5.48
CA VAL A 259 -8.42 -11.87 -6.30
C VAL A 259 -7.03 -12.39 -5.90
N ALA A 260 -6.77 -12.58 -4.60
CA ALA A 260 -5.52 -13.15 -4.12
C ALA A 260 -5.25 -14.56 -4.66
N ALA A 261 -6.27 -15.41 -4.69
CA ALA A 261 -6.15 -16.75 -5.25
C ALA A 261 -5.81 -16.72 -6.75
N ILE A 262 -6.45 -15.83 -7.51
CA ILE A 262 -6.14 -15.65 -8.93
C ILE A 262 -4.72 -15.09 -9.10
N SER A 263 -4.34 -14.09 -8.30
CA SER A 263 -3.01 -13.48 -8.33
C SER A 263 -1.91 -14.51 -7.99
N PHE A 264 -2.14 -15.38 -7.00
CA PHE A 264 -1.22 -16.46 -6.68
C PHE A 264 -0.96 -17.37 -7.88
N VAL A 265 -2.03 -17.84 -8.55
CA VAL A 265 -1.91 -18.64 -9.78
C VAL A 265 -1.17 -17.86 -10.87
N MET A 266 -1.49 -16.56 -11.02
CA MET A 266 -0.82 -15.72 -12.01
C MET A 266 0.66 -15.48 -11.72
N PHE A 267 1.08 -15.41 -10.47
CA PHE A 267 2.51 -15.32 -10.14
C PHE A 267 3.25 -16.63 -10.39
N ILE A 268 2.57 -17.80 -10.27
CA ILE A 268 3.14 -19.05 -10.76
C ILE A 268 3.34 -18.97 -12.29
N VAL A 269 2.29 -18.61 -13.03
CA VAL A 269 2.37 -18.48 -14.50
C VAL A 269 3.44 -17.47 -14.92
N ALA A 270 3.49 -16.30 -14.26
CA ALA A 270 4.47 -15.26 -14.56
C ALA A 270 5.92 -15.71 -14.34
N GLY A 271 6.17 -16.55 -13.33
CA GLY A 271 7.48 -17.12 -13.10
C GLY A 271 8.00 -17.98 -14.25
N PHE A 272 7.10 -18.65 -14.99
CA PHE A 272 7.47 -19.47 -16.16
C PHE A 272 7.41 -18.69 -17.47
N VAL A 273 6.37 -17.88 -17.69
CA VAL A 273 6.13 -17.18 -18.98
C VAL A 273 6.98 -15.93 -19.12
N GLN A 274 7.27 -15.25 -18.01
CA GLN A 274 8.11 -14.03 -17.93
C GLN A 274 7.73 -12.94 -18.95
N ASN A 275 6.43 -12.85 -19.29
CA ASN A 275 5.90 -11.83 -20.20
C ASN A 275 4.72 -11.11 -19.56
N ALA A 276 4.90 -9.84 -19.25
CA ALA A 276 3.92 -9.03 -18.54
C ALA A 276 2.59 -8.89 -19.29
N VAL A 277 2.62 -8.73 -20.61
CA VAL A 277 1.41 -8.53 -21.44
C VAL A 277 0.56 -9.80 -21.45
N ILE A 278 1.19 -10.95 -21.65
CA ILE A 278 0.48 -12.25 -21.65
C ILE A 278 -0.12 -12.51 -20.28
N CYS A 279 0.64 -12.30 -19.21
CA CYS A 279 0.16 -12.47 -17.83
C CYS A 279 -1.00 -11.53 -17.51
N LEU A 280 -0.94 -10.26 -17.95
CA LEU A 280 -2.02 -9.30 -17.74
C LEU A 280 -3.32 -9.73 -18.44
N ILE A 281 -3.23 -10.16 -19.70
CA ILE A 281 -4.41 -10.61 -20.45
C ILE A 281 -5.04 -11.86 -19.80
N ILE A 282 -4.22 -12.86 -19.47
CA ILE A 282 -4.70 -14.08 -18.80
C ILE A 282 -5.31 -13.75 -17.44
N GLY A 283 -4.64 -12.91 -16.62
CA GLY A 283 -5.11 -12.51 -15.32
C GLY A 283 -6.45 -11.76 -15.39
N ALA A 284 -6.57 -10.79 -16.30
CA ALA A 284 -7.82 -10.08 -16.53
C ALA A 284 -8.96 -11.01 -16.97
N ALA A 285 -8.68 -11.94 -17.88
CA ALA A 285 -9.65 -12.93 -18.32
C ALA A 285 -10.11 -13.85 -17.17
N LEU A 286 -9.19 -14.28 -16.30
CA LEU A 286 -9.51 -15.10 -15.14
C LEU A 286 -10.37 -14.34 -14.12
N VAL A 287 -10.05 -13.07 -13.83
CA VAL A 287 -10.87 -12.24 -12.93
C VAL A 287 -12.27 -12.07 -13.47
N VAL A 288 -12.41 -11.64 -14.73
CA VAL A 288 -13.71 -11.45 -15.38
C VAL A 288 -14.49 -12.77 -15.43
N GLY A 289 -13.84 -13.86 -15.82
CA GLY A 289 -14.47 -15.19 -15.88
C GLY A 289 -14.98 -15.65 -14.51
N THR A 290 -14.16 -15.47 -13.46
CA THR A 290 -14.54 -15.81 -12.08
C THR A 290 -15.74 -15.00 -11.60
N LEU A 291 -15.75 -13.68 -11.85
CA LEU A 291 -16.88 -12.81 -11.51
C LEU A 291 -18.17 -13.22 -12.24
N PHE A 292 -18.07 -13.60 -13.52
CA PHE A 292 -19.21 -14.13 -14.27
C PHE A 292 -19.77 -15.44 -13.66
N VAL A 293 -18.89 -16.35 -13.26
CA VAL A 293 -19.30 -17.60 -12.62
C VAL A 293 -19.98 -17.34 -11.27
N ILE A 294 -19.42 -16.46 -10.44
CA ILE A 294 -19.99 -16.06 -9.15
C ILE A 294 -21.39 -15.43 -9.38
N LYS A 295 -21.49 -14.48 -10.29
CA LYS A 295 -22.78 -13.81 -10.63
C LYS A 295 -23.84 -14.83 -11.08
N LYS A 296 -23.47 -15.80 -11.92
CA LYS A 296 -24.39 -16.84 -12.41
C LYS A 296 -24.87 -17.77 -11.28
N ARG A 297 -24.00 -18.06 -10.30
CA ARG A 297 -24.38 -18.89 -9.13
C ARG A 297 -25.26 -18.16 -8.12
N GLN A 298 -25.15 -16.83 -8.03
CA GLN A 298 -25.96 -16.00 -7.13
C GLN A 298 -27.34 -15.66 -7.67
N GLN A 299 -27.59 -15.84 -8.98
CA GLN A 299 -28.95 -15.71 -9.52
C GLN A 299 -29.78 -16.91 -9.05
N PRO A 300 -30.88 -16.73 -8.29
CA PRO A 300 -31.78 -17.81 -7.95
C PRO A 300 -32.27 -18.41 -9.26
N ALA A 301 -32.29 -19.76 -9.31
CA ALA A 301 -32.91 -20.46 -10.43
C ALA A 301 -34.32 -19.88 -10.60
N LYS A 302 -34.57 -19.26 -11.75
CA LYS A 302 -35.94 -18.83 -12.09
C LYS A 302 -36.81 -20.07 -12.05
N ALA A 303 -37.62 -20.19 -10.98
CA ALA A 303 -38.68 -21.16 -10.89
C ALA A 303 -39.79 -20.82 -11.87
#